data_fe9862fbbab1eb4f1211278e3b7dbe99
#
_entry.id   fe9862fbbab1eb4f1211278e3b7dbe99
#
_cell.length_a   1.000
_cell.length_b   1.000
_cell.length_c   1.000
_cell.angle_alpha   90.00
_cell.angle_beta   90.00
_cell.angle_gamma   90.00
#
_symmetry.space_group_name_H-M   'P 1'
#
loop_
_entity.id
_entity.type
_entity.pdbx_description
1 polymer ?
#
loop_
_entity_poly.entity_id
_entity_poly.type
_entity_poly.pdbx_seq_one_letter_code
_entity_poly.pdbx_strand_id
1 'polypeptide(L)'
;MARAAQAVRQLAHHLYAHESVVEERGAGSRLCPVATYSDHPREDRSRRFGQYHCQGPSGWDRGVKKNGPQAIGRSRGGWTTKIHLVAADARTALTFALSPGQAHDAPEGRKLLQRFGRMPCPIPLVMDRAYEGDETRQRAINLGYVPVVPPKQNRLVPWEYDRTLYKRRNEIERLFRRLKGFRRLFSRFEKLDVMFVAFIHFALIVEGLR
;
A
#
# COMPACT_ATOMS: atom_id res chain seq x y z
N MET A 1 -11.95 -16.84 -2.71
CA MET A 1 -11.15 -15.61 -2.58
C MET A 1 -11.42 -14.84 -1.29
N ALA A 2 -12.67 -14.70 -0.82
CA ALA A 2 -13.01 -14.04 0.44
C ALA A 2 -12.35 -14.67 1.69
N ARG A 3 -12.21 -15.99 1.75
CA ARG A 3 -11.59 -16.71 2.88
C ARG A 3 -10.10 -16.44 3.06
N ALA A 4 -9.34 -16.26 1.98
CA ALA A 4 -7.90 -15.92 2.07
C ALA A 4 -7.68 -14.49 2.57
N ALA A 5 -8.51 -13.53 2.13
CA ALA A 5 -8.46 -12.16 2.63
C ALA A 5 -8.88 -12.08 4.12
N GLN A 6 -9.79 -12.96 4.54
CA GLN A 6 -10.21 -13.05 5.93
C GLN A 6 -9.14 -13.71 6.82
N ALA A 7 -8.41 -14.70 6.32
CA ALA A 7 -7.28 -15.32 7.02
C ALA A 7 -6.12 -14.33 7.23
N VAL A 8 -5.80 -13.51 6.22
CA VAL A 8 -4.76 -12.46 6.36
C VAL A 8 -5.22 -11.37 7.34
N ARG A 9 -6.51 -11.02 7.35
CA ARG A 9 -7.06 -10.10 8.37
C ARG A 9 -7.05 -10.72 9.77
N GLN A 10 -7.33 -12.01 9.91
CA GLN A 10 -7.25 -12.72 11.20
C GLN A 10 -5.82 -12.87 11.68
N LEU A 11 -4.84 -13.12 10.82
CA LEU A 11 -3.42 -13.12 11.18
C LEU A 11 -2.95 -11.71 11.63
N ALA A 12 -3.38 -10.67 10.94
CA ALA A 12 -3.12 -9.29 11.36
C ALA A 12 -3.81 -8.99 12.71
N HIS A 13 -5.03 -9.48 12.93
CA HIS A 13 -5.73 -9.35 14.20
C HIS A 13 -5.08 -10.16 15.33
N HIS A 14 -4.57 -11.35 15.07
CA HIS A 14 -3.91 -12.18 16.08
C HIS A 14 -2.53 -11.64 16.51
N LEU A 15 -1.83 -10.96 15.61
CA LEU A 15 -0.59 -10.24 15.93
C LEU A 15 -0.84 -8.96 16.73
N TYR A 16 -2.10 -8.48 16.82
CA TYR A 16 -2.48 -7.25 17.52
C TYR A 16 -3.40 -7.47 18.73
N ALA A 17 -3.85 -8.70 19.02
CA ALA A 17 -4.82 -8.99 20.08
C ALA A 17 -4.19 -9.77 21.24
N HIS A 18 -3.18 -9.18 21.92
CA HIS A 18 -2.90 -9.46 23.32
C HIS A 18 -3.02 -8.14 24.07
N GLU A 19 -4.23 -7.70 24.31
CA GLU A 19 -4.52 -6.62 25.26
C GLU A 19 -5.65 -7.03 26.18
N SER A 20 -5.28 -7.10 27.47
CA SER A 20 -6.19 -7.18 28.60
C SER A 20 -7.02 -5.90 28.69
N VAL A 21 -8.35 -6.07 28.62
CA VAL A 21 -9.32 -5.00 28.90
C VAL A 21 -9.27 -4.67 30.38
N VAL A 22 -8.87 -3.46 30.73
CA VAL A 22 -9.16 -2.86 32.03
C VAL A 22 -10.27 -1.84 31.82
N GLU A 23 -11.42 -2.17 32.37
CA GLU A 23 -12.64 -1.35 32.38
C GLU A 23 -12.54 -0.29 33.48
N GLU A 24 -12.36 0.98 33.12
CA GLU A 24 -12.63 2.11 34.02
C GLU A 24 -13.77 2.96 33.51
N ARG A 25 -14.85 3.02 34.28
CA ARG A 25 -16.03 3.88 34.11
C ARG A 25 -15.68 5.31 34.51
N GLY A 26 -15.94 6.30 33.66
CA GLY A 26 -15.95 7.71 34.03
C GLY A 26 -15.88 8.68 32.88
N ALA A 27 -17.03 9.27 32.56
CA ALA A 27 -17.28 10.59 31.94
C ALA A 27 -16.31 11.15 30.87
N GLY A 28 -16.75 11.12 29.62
CA GLY A 28 -16.78 12.34 28.77
C GLY A 28 -15.49 12.84 28.15
N SER A 29 -14.67 12.02 27.52
CA SER A 29 -13.88 12.39 26.35
C SER A 29 -13.45 11.10 25.62
N ARG A 30 -13.75 11.02 24.32
CA ARG A 30 -13.32 9.86 23.53
C ARG A 30 -11.81 9.94 23.27
N LEU A 31 -11.03 9.59 24.28
CA LEU A 31 -9.62 9.31 24.11
C LEU A 31 -9.53 7.96 23.41
N CYS A 32 -8.84 7.92 22.26
CA CYS A 32 -8.37 6.66 21.71
C CYS A 32 -7.66 5.90 22.82
N PRO A 33 -7.91 4.60 23.03
CA PRO A 33 -7.17 3.83 23.99
C PRO A 33 -5.67 3.92 23.63
N VAL A 34 -4.94 4.67 24.44
CA VAL A 34 -3.48 4.65 24.41
C VAL A 34 -3.10 3.31 24.99
N ALA A 35 -2.77 2.37 24.13
CA ALA A 35 -2.10 1.16 24.54
C ALA A 35 -0.81 1.60 25.25
N THR A 36 -0.78 1.47 26.57
CA THR A 36 0.44 1.59 27.36
C THR A 36 1.30 0.38 27.05
N TYR A 37 2.08 0.50 25.99
CA TYR A 37 3.12 -0.46 25.64
C TYR A 37 4.42 -0.02 26.32
N SER A 38 4.88 -0.85 27.26
CA SER A 38 6.16 -0.71 27.95
C SER A 38 7.32 -0.68 26.95
N ASP A 39 8.14 0.33 27.05
CA ASP A 39 9.55 0.48 26.64
C ASP A 39 10.07 -0.24 25.38
N HIS A 40 9.32 -0.17 24.26
CA HIS A 40 9.92 -0.36 22.95
C HIS A 40 10.00 0.99 22.23
N PRO A 41 11.07 1.25 21.44
CA PRO A 41 11.24 2.50 20.73
C PRO A 41 9.98 2.76 19.90
N ARG A 42 9.43 3.97 20.02
CA ARG A 42 8.17 4.43 19.42
C ARG A 42 8.00 3.85 18.02
N GLU A 43 7.23 2.78 17.89
CA GLU A 43 6.93 2.19 16.60
C GLU A 43 6.27 3.26 15.74
N ASP A 44 6.93 3.57 14.64
CA ASP A 44 6.41 4.49 13.66
C ASP A 44 5.13 3.95 13.04
N ARG A 45 3.98 4.47 13.48
CA ARG A 45 2.66 4.11 12.97
C ARG A 45 2.35 4.68 11.59
N SER A 46 3.29 5.42 10.96
CA SER A 46 3.07 5.95 9.61
C SER A 46 2.92 4.83 8.58
N ARG A 47 2.08 5.06 7.58
CA ARG A 47 1.89 4.16 6.43
C ARG A 47 2.50 4.78 5.19
N ARG A 48 3.01 3.96 4.31
CA ARG A 48 3.67 4.39 3.07
C ARG A 48 2.91 3.87 1.88
N PHE A 49 2.71 4.74 0.93
CA PHE A 49 1.97 4.45 -0.29
C PHE A 49 2.84 4.73 -1.51
N GLY A 50 3.01 3.75 -2.36
CA GLY A 50 3.83 3.86 -3.55
C GLY A 50 3.39 2.90 -4.65
N GLN A 51 4.05 2.99 -5.79
CA GLN A 51 3.80 2.16 -6.96
C GLN A 51 5.09 1.63 -7.56
N TYR A 52 4.95 0.52 -8.27
CA TYR A 52 6.02 -0.12 -9.00
C TYR A 52 5.52 -0.66 -10.35
N HIS A 53 6.35 -0.55 -11.38
CA HIS A 53 6.08 -1.07 -12.71
C HIS A 53 6.82 -2.39 -12.91
N CYS A 54 6.09 -3.45 -13.27
CA CYS A 54 6.65 -4.72 -13.72
C CYS A 54 6.59 -4.76 -15.25
N GLN A 55 7.72 -5.05 -15.88
CA GLN A 55 7.77 -5.21 -17.33
C GLN A 55 7.31 -6.62 -17.72
N GLY A 56 6.58 -6.73 -18.83
CA GLY A 56 6.23 -8.00 -19.43
C GLY A 56 7.21 -8.38 -20.54
N PRO A 57 7.34 -9.69 -20.85
CA PRO A 57 8.14 -10.16 -21.96
C PRO A 57 7.69 -9.57 -23.30
N SER A 58 8.61 -9.39 -24.22
CA SER A 58 8.29 -9.07 -25.61
C SER A 58 7.44 -10.19 -26.22
N GLY A 59 6.38 -9.83 -26.95
CA GLY A 59 5.50 -10.80 -27.62
C GLY A 59 4.30 -11.26 -26.80
N TRP A 60 3.96 -10.60 -25.70
CA TRP A 60 2.74 -10.90 -24.92
C TRP A 60 1.43 -10.76 -25.72
N ASP A 61 1.45 -9.97 -26.78
CA ASP A 61 0.35 -9.78 -27.72
C ASP A 61 0.09 -11.01 -28.63
N ARG A 62 1.09 -11.89 -28.81
CA ARG A 62 1.02 -13.02 -29.75
C ARG A 62 0.51 -14.32 -29.13
N GLY A 63 0.21 -14.37 -27.86
CA GLY A 63 -0.20 -15.60 -27.19
C GLY A 63 -1.71 -15.81 -27.15
N VAL A 64 -2.14 -17.07 -26.98
CA VAL A 64 -3.55 -17.44 -26.77
C VAL A 64 -4.17 -16.60 -25.66
N LYS A 65 -5.34 -16.01 -25.93
CA LYS A 65 -6.11 -15.29 -24.91
C LYS A 65 -6.50 -16.27 -23.81
N LYS A 66 -6.08 -15.98 -22.58
CA LYS A 66 -6.53 -16.70 -21.36
C LYS A 66 -7.72 -15.99 -20.77
N ASN A 67 -8.72 -16.75 -20.36
CA ASN A 67 -9.90 -16.20 -19.69
C ASN A 67 -9.53 -15.78 -18.26
N GLY A 68 -9.84 -14.55 -17.89
CA GLY A 68 -9.61 -14.00 -16.55
C GLY A 68 -9.02 -12.59 -16.56
N PRO A 69 -9.03 -11.91 -15.41
CA PRO A 69 -8.47 -10.56 -15.28
C PRO A 69 -6.98 -10.52 -15.63
N GLN A 70 -6.59 -9.49 -16.38
CA GLN A 70 -5.23 -9.24 -16.81
C GLN A 70 -4.94 -7.75 -16.71
N ALA A 71 -4.33 -7.32 -15.60
CA ALA A 71 -3.89 -5.95 -15.38
C ALA A 71 -2.60 -5.66 -16.16
N ILE A 72 -2.66 -5.83 -17.47
CA ILE A 72 -1.56 -5.64 -18.41
C ILE A 72 -1.93 -4.52 -19.37
N GLY A 73 -1.03 -3.58 -19.60
CA GLY A 73 -1.28 -2.48 -20.51
C GLY A 73 -0.01 -1.88 -21.10
N ARG A 74 -0.15 -1.19 -22.20
CA ARG A 74 0.99 -0.62 -22.93
C ARG A 74 1.36 0.74 -22.35
N SER A 75 2.52 0.83 -21.75
CA SER A 75 3.17 2.07 -21.32
C SER A 75 4.25 2.50 -22.31
N ARG A 76 4.94 3.61 -22.03
CA ARG A 76 6.10 4.05 -22.84
C ARG A 76 7.22 2.99 -22.88
N GLY A 77 7.37 2.19 -21.84
CA GLY A 77 8.34 1.10 -21.73
C GLY A 77 7.85 -0.26 -22.27
N GLY A 78 6.73 -0.30 -23.01
CA GLY A 78 6.15 -1.54 -23.51
C GLY A 78 4.99 -2.07 -22.65
N TRP A 79 4.77 -3.37 -22.68
CA TRP A 79 3.72 -4.04 -21.89
C TRP A 79 4.12 -4.10 -20.41
N THR A 80 3.34 -3.46 -19.55
CA THR A 80 3.63 -3.35 -18.12
C THR A 80 2.40 -3.53 -17.24
N THR A 81 2.64 -3.87 -16.00
CA THR A 81 1.68 -3.88 -14.90
C THR A 81 2.20 -2.96 -13.81
N LYS A 82 1.33 -2.19 -13.19
CA LYS A 82 1.66 -1.41 -11.99
C LYS A 82 1.21 -2.17 -10.75
N ILE A 83 2.06 -2.20 -9.73
CA ILE A 83 1.74 -2.67 -8.39
C ILE A 83 1.62 -1.42 -7.49
N HIS A 84 0.41 -1.14 -7.02
CA HIS A 84 0.15 -0.13 -6.00
C HIS A 84 0.17 -0.80 -4.63
N LEU A 85 0.88 -0.24 -3.66
CA LEU A 85 1.13 -0.92 -2.39
C LEU A 85 1.05 0.07 -1.22
N VAL A 86 0.45 -0.37 -0.12
CA VAL A 86 0.51 0.28 1.19
C VAL A 86 1.39 -0.55 2.10
N ALA A 87 2.41 0.06 2.69
CA ALA A 87 3.35 -0.62 3.57
C ALA A 87 3.37 0.01 4.97
N ALA A 88 3.62 -0.82 5.97
CA ALA A 88 3.92 -0.37 7.32
C ALA A 88 5.38 0.09 7.45
N ASP A 89 6.29 -0.63 6.80
CA ASP A 89 7.73 -0.39 6.83
C ASP A 89 8.43 -0.92 5.57
N ALA A 90 9.75 -1.00 5.59
CA ALA A 90 10.57 -1.45 4.46
C ALA A 90 10.49 -2.97 4.15
N ARG A 91 9.71 -3.74 4.91
CA ARG A 91 9.53 -5.21 4.73
C ARG A 91 8.08 -5.63 4.74
N THR A 92 7.21 -4.89 5.42
CA THR A 92 5.84 -5.27 5.70
C THR A 92 4.86 -4.55 4.78
N ALA A 93 4.32 -5.25 3.81
CA ALA A 93 3.20 -4.78 2.99
C ALA A 93 1.87 -5.09 3.69
N LEU A 94 0.98 -4.10 3.75
CA LEU A 94 -0.35 -4.24 4.36
C LEU A 94 -1.41 -4.64 3.33
N THR A 95 -1.33 -4.04 2.14
CA THR A 95 -2.23 -4.35 1.04
C THR A 95 -1.62 -3.88 -0.29
N PHE A 96 -2.07 -4.48 -1.38
CA PHE A 96 -1.68 -4.06 -2.72
C PHE A 96 -2.81 -4.24 -3.74
N ALA A 97 -2.67 -3.59 -4.88
CA ALA A 97 -3.54 -3.73 -6.05
C ALA A 97 -2.73 -3.70 -7.34
N LEU A 98 -3.27 -4.32 -8.38
CA LEU A 98 -2.70 -4.29 -9.73
C LEU A 98 -3.48 -3.33 -10.61
N SER A 99 -2.80 -2.66 -11.52
CA SER A 99 -3.43 -1.93 -12.62
C SER A 99 -2.61 -2.04 -13.90
N PRO A 100 -3.25 -1.85 -15.08
CA PRO A 100 -2.54 -1.81 -16.35
C PRO A 100 -1.52 -0.66 -16.38
N GLY A 101 -0.42 -0.84 -17.10
CA GLY A 101 0.69 0.11 -17.12
C GLY A 101 0.33 1.54 -17.55
N GLN A 102 -0.68 1.72 -18.40
CA GLN A 102 -1.17 3.03 -18.85
C GLN A 102 -2.15 3.68 -17.86
N ALA A 103 -2.68 2.94 -16.86
CA ALA A 103 -3.66 3.48 -15.92
C ALA A 103 -3.06 4.63 -15.11
N HIS A 104 -3.87 5.63 -14.78
CA HIS A 104 -3.48 6.71 -13.91
C HIS A 104 -3.38 6.23 -12.45
N ASP A 105 -2.37 6.69 -11.72
CA ASP A 105 -2.06 6.21 -10.38
C ASP A 105 -3.07 6.65 -9.33
N ALA A 106 -3.51 7.92 -9.40
CA ALA A 106 -4.39 8.50 -8.39
C ALA A 106 -5.75 7.77 -8.26
N PRO A 107 -6.49 7.43 -9.34
CA PRO A 107 -7.72 6.65 -9.24
C PRO A 107 -7.51 5.26 -8.62
N GLU A 108 -6.44 4.56 -9.02
CA GLU A 108 -6.14 3.23 -8.48
C GLU A 108 -5.70 3.29 -7.02
N GLY A 109 -4.94 4.31 -6.64
CA GLY A 109 -4.60 4.58 -5.25
C GLY A 109 -5.83 4.85 -4.39
N ARG A 110 -6.80 5.62 -4.88
CA ARG A 110 -8.07 5.85 -4.16
C ARG A 110 -8.87 4.57 -3.93
N LYS A 111 -8.95 3.70 -4.93
CA LYS A 111 -9.57 2.37 -4.80
C LYS A 111 -8.86 1.52 -3.75
N LEU A 112 -7.52 1.54 -3.76
CA LEU A 112 -6.72 0.78 -2.80
C LEU A 112 -6.93 1.29 -1.37
N LEU A 113 -6.93 2.61 -1.14
CA LEU A 113 -7.21 3.21 0.16
C LEU A 113 -8.61 2.85 0.66
N GLN A 114 -9.62 2.88 -0.21
CA GLN A 114 -10.98 2.51 0.15
C GLN A 114 -11.08 1.03 0.55
N ARG A 115 -10.34 0.14 -0.13
CA ARG A 115 -10.27 -1.30 0.22
C ARG A 115 -9.51 -1.54 1.52
N PHE A 116 -8.49 -0.74 1.79
CA PHE A 116 -7.73 -0.82 3.03
C PHE A 116 -8.58 -0.43 4.23
N GLY A 117 -9.49 0.55 4.07
CA GLY A 117 -10.53 0.86 5.02
C GLY A 117 -10.20 2.03 5.93
N ARG A 118 -11.12 2.26 6.89
CA ARG A 118 -11.05 3.37 7.84
C ARG A 118 -10.15 3.02 9.02
N MET A 119 -9.37 4.00 9.46
CA MET A 119 -8.57 3.89 10.68
C MET A 119 -9.34 4.42 11.89
N PRO A 120 -9.23 3.75 13.05
CA PRO A 120 -9.90 4.18 14.28
C PRO A 120 -9.31 5.47 14.86
N CYS A 121 -8.04 5.74 14.60
CA CYS A 121 -7.33 6.96 15.02
C CYS A 121 -6.51 7.53 13.87
N PRO A 122 -6.21 8.85 13.88
CA PRO A 122 -5.42 9.49 12.84
C PRO A 122 -4.03 8.88 12.72
N ILE A 123 -3.72 8.35 11.53
CA ILE A 123 -2.42 7.73 11.23
C ILE A 123 -1.79 8.47 10.04
N PRO A 124 -0.53 8.89 10.13
CA PRO A 124 0.16 9.49 9.00
C PRO A 124 0.24 8.54 7.81
N LEU A 125 -0.16 9.01 6.63
CA LEU A 125 -0.06 8.31 5.36
C LEU A 125 0.91 9.04 4.44
N VAL A 126 2.12 8.54 4.35
CA VAL A 126 3.15 9.09 3.46
C VAL A 126 2.86 8.61 2.04
N MET A 127 2.62 9.55 1.13
CA MET A 127 2.24 9.25 -0.26
C MET A 127 3.26 9.81 -1.25
N ASP A 128 3.44 9.12 -2.37
CA ASP A 128 4.20 9.66 -3.50
C ASP A 128 3.46 10.84 -4.13
N ARG A 129 4.22 11.73 -4.76
CA ARG A 129 3.71 12.95 -5.44
C ARG A 129 2.67 12.65 -6.53
N ALA A 130 2.65 11.44 -7.07
CA ALA A 130 1.60 10.97 -7.99
C ALA A 130 0.19 10.95 -7.37
N TYR A 131 0.10 10.92 -6.03
CA TYR A 131 -1.16 10.87 -5.27
C TYR A 131 -1.53 12.20 -4.59
N GLU A 132 -0.88 13.31 -4.94
CA GLU A 132 -1.06 14.62 -4.29
C GLU A 132 -2.40 15.31 -4.59
N GLY A 133 -3.20 14.79 -5.52
CA GLY A 133 -4.48 15.41 -5.91
C GLY A 133 -5.45 15.56 -4.74
N ASP A 134 -6.23 16.68 -4.74
CA ASP A 134 -7.16 17.03 -3.66
C ASP A 134 -8.14 15.91 -3.34
N GLU A 135 -8.70 15.28 -4.37
CA GLU A 135 -9.62 14.16 -4.19
C GLU A 135 -8.97 12.98 -3.43
N THR A 136 -7.70 12.69 -3.72
CA THR A 136 -6.97 11.60 -3.04
C THR A 136 -6.67 11.97 -1.59
N ARG A 137 -6.25 13.22 -1.35
CA ARG A 137 -5.99 13.73 0.00
C ARG A 137 -7.27 13.76 0.83
N GLN A 138 -8.37 14.29 0.28
CA GLN A 138 -9.65 14.34 0.98
C GLN A 138 -10.17 12.95 1.31
N ARG A 139 -10.01 11.99 0.39
CA ARG A 139 -10.38 10.60 0.64
C ARG A 139 -9.55 9.97 1.76
N ALA A 140 -8.24 10.24 1.79
CA ALA A 140 -7.38 9.78 2.88
C ALA A 140 -7.85 10.36 4.24
N ILE A 141 -8.14 11.66 4.31
CA ILE A 141 -8.66 12.32 5.52
C ILE A 141 -9.98 11.68 5.96
N ASN A 142 -10.92 11.47 5.05
CA ASN A 142 -12.23 10.87 5.35
C ASN A 142 -12.11 9.43 5.90
N LEU A 143 -11.02 8.74 5.57
CA LEU A 143 -10.69 7.42 6.07
C LEU A 143 -9.88 7.44 7.37
N GLY A 144 -9.62 8.60 7.95
CA GLY A 144 -8.88 8.75 9.21
C GLY A 144 -7.37 8.79 9.04
N TYR A 145 -6.85 9.07 7.84
CA TYR A 145 -5.41 9.25 7.62
C TYR A 145 -5.04 10.74 7.63
N VAL A 146 -3.80 11.02 8.02
CA VAL A 146 -3.16 12.33 7.86
C VAL A 146 -2.25 12.27 6.63
N PRO A 147 -2.65 12.82 5.47
CA PRO A 147 -1.87 12.72 4.25
C PRO A 147 -0.57 13.53 4.34
N VAL A 148 0.57 12.87 4.15
CA VAL A 148 1.90 13.47 4.11
C VAL A 148 2.44 13.34 2.69
N VAL A 149 2.23 14.39 1.89
CA VAL A 149 2.61 14.45 0.48
C VAL A 149 2.97 15.89 0.10
N PRO A 150 4.09 16.13 -0.61
CA PRO A 150 4.45 17.46 -1.06
C PRO A 150 3.51 17.94 -2.16
N PRO A 151 3.08 19.22 -2.14
CA PRO A 151 2.34 19.82 -3.23
C PRO A 151 3.20 19.90 -4.50
N LYS A 152 2.57 19.95 -5.68
CA LYS A 152 3.25 20.30 -6.94
C LYS A 152 3.72 21.74 -6.91
N GLN A 153 4.81 22.03 -7.62
CA GLN A 153 5.39 23.37 -7.67
C GLN A 153 4.47 24.44 -8.27
N ASN A 154 3.60 24.05 -9.19
CA ASN A 154 2.66 24.93 -9.88
C ASN A 154 1.29 25.04 -9.17
N ARG A 155 1.19 24.63 -7.90
CA ARG A 155 -0.06 24.70 -7.17
C ARG A 155 -0.32 26.11 -6.65
N LEU A 156 -1.52 26.65 -6.90
CA LEU A 156 -1.91 28.01 -6.48
C LEU A 156 -1.98 28.14 -4.95
N VAL A 157 -2.50 27.11 -4.27
CA VAL A 157 -2.59 27.08 -2.80
C VAL A 157 -1.85 25.84 -2.30
N PRO A 158 -0.53 25.94 -2.05
CA PRO A 158 0.23 24.85 -1.47
C PRO A 158 -0.15 24.67 0.01
N TRP A 159 -0.02 23.42 0.49
CA TRP A 159 -0.17 23.09 1.92
C TRP A 159 1.17 22.76 2.55
N GLU A 160 1.23 22.90 3.85
CA GLU A 160 2.36 22.44 4.64
C GLU A 160 2.26 20.93 4.90
N TYR A 161 3.41 20.27 4.97
CA TYR A 161 3.51 18.85 5.27
C TYR A 161 4.78 18.58 6.09
N ASP A 162 4.78 17.53 6.88
CA ASP A 162 5.96 17.11 7.65
C ASP A 162 7.05 16.55 6.72
N ARG A 163 8.09 17.35 6.50
CA ARG A 163 9.23 17.00 5.64
C ARG A 163 10.08 15.87 6.25
N THR A 164 10.14 15.79 7.58
CA THR A 164 10.91 14.75 8.29
C THR A 164 10.24 13.41 8.11
N LEU A 165 8.92 13.37 8.32
CA LEU A 165 8.13 12.17 8.10
C LEU A 165 8.11 11.78 6.62
N TYR A 166 8.08 12.74 5.71
CA TYR A 166 8.10 12.45 4.26
C TYR A 166 9.38 11.73 3.81
N LYS A 167 10.54 11.97 4.43
CA LYS A 167 11.78 11.25 4.13
C LYS A 167 11.64 9.74 4.30
N ARG A 168 10.71 9.28 5.13
CA ARG A 168 10.41 7.86 5.33
C ARG A 168 9.75 7.19 4.12
N ARG A 169 9.35 7.96 3.10
CA ARG A 169 8.95 7.40 1.81
C ARG A 169 10.00 6.43 1.22
N ASN A 170 11.26 6.64 1.55
CA ASN A 170 12.35 5.72 1.16
C ASN A 170 12.12 4.26 1.61
N GLU A 171 11.32 4.01 2.62
CA GLU A 171 11.07 2.64 3.10
C GLU A 171 10.25 1.82 2.09
N ILE A 172 9.26 2.42 1.45
CA ILE A 172 8.52 1.72 0.39
C ILE A 172 9.38 1.48 -0.85
N GLU A 173 10.31 2.38 -1.16
CA GLU A 173 11.27 2.17 -2.25
C GLU A 173 12.23 1.02 -1.94
N ARG A 174 12.65 0.88 -0.68
CA ARG A 174 13.45 -0.26 -0.22
C ARG A 174 12.68 -1.57 -0.34
N LEU A 175 11.39 -1.59 0.03
CA LEU A 175 10.53 -2.76 -0.15
C LEU A 175 10.41 -3.12 -1.63
N PHE A 176 10.12 -2.18 -2.52
CA PHE A 176 10.07 -2.44 -3.96
C PHE A 176 11.42 -2.92 -4.52
N ARG A 177 12.54 -2.39 -4.03
CA ARG A 177 13.88 -2.84 -4.44
C ARG A 177 14.13 -4.30 -4.05
N ARG A 178 13.66 -4.74 -2.88
CA ARG A 178 13.73 -6.15 -2.46
C ARG A 178 12.82 -7.03 -3.32
N LEU A 179 11.59 -6.59 -3.57
CA LEU A 179 10.66 -7.32 -4.45
C LEU A 179 11.21 -7.49 -5.87
N LYS A 180 12.02 -6.53 -6.37
CA LYS A 180 12.74 -6.67 -7.65
C LYS A 180 13.75 -7.83 -7.67
N GLY A 181 14.26 -8.26 -6.53
CA GLY A 181 15.13 -9.43 -6.42
C GLY A 181 14.44 -10.74 -6.83
N PHE A 182 13.10 -10.77 -6.78
CA PHE A 182 12.33 -11.91 -7.27
C PHE A 182 12.10 -11.77 -8.78
N ARG A 183 12.78 -12.59 -9.58
CA ARG A 183 12.75 -12.51 -11.05
C ARG A 183 11.34 -12.48 -11.64
N ARG A 184 10.38 -13.25 -11.08
CA ARG A 184 9.01 -13.31 -11.55
C ARG A 184 8.18 -12.06 -11.22
N LEU A 185 8.64 -11.22 -10.27
CA LEU A 185 8.08 -9.91 -9.99
C LEU A 185 8.75 -8.82 -10.81
N PHE A 186 10.06 -8.92 -11.02
CA PHE A 186 10.78 -7.98 -11.86
C PHE A 186 10.30 -8.01 -13.32
N SER A 187 10.19 -9.22 -13.86
CA SER A 187 9.60 -9.48 -15.18
C SER A 187 8.36 -10.34 -14.99
N ARG A 188 7.20 -9.78 -15.29
CA ARG A 188 5.95 -10.51 -15.20
C ARG A 188 5.84 -11.49 -16.37
N PHE A 189 5.85 -12.78 -16.08
CA PHE A 189 5.69 -13.84 -17.08
C PHE A 189 4.24 -14.35 -17.18
N GLU A 190 3.46 -14.18 -16.13
CA GLU A 190 2.09 -14.66 -16.03
C GLU A 190 1.09 -13.67 -16.65
N LYS A 191 0.28 -14.15 -17.60
CA LYS A 191 -0.80 -13.32 -18.19
C LYS A 191 -1.93 -13.05 -17.19
N LEU A 192 -2.34 -14.07 -16.43
CA LEU A 192 -3.43 -13.97 -15.46
C LEU A 192 -2.98 -13.29 -14.17
N ASP A 193 -3.80 -12.36 -13.69
CA ASP A 193 -3.54 -11.65 -12.44
C ASP A 193 -3.50 -12.58 -11.24
N VAL A 194 -4.32 -13.63 -11.21
CA VAL A 194 -4.37 -14.59 -10.08
C VAL A 194 -3.01 -15.25 -9.85
N MET A 195 -2.32 -15.63 -10.91
CA MET A 195 -1.00 -16.26 -10.82
C MET A 195 0.06 -15.24 -10.40
N PHE A 196 0.01 -14.04 -10.98
CA PHE A 196 0.95 -12.99 -10.63
C PHE A 196 0.78 -12.52 -9.18
N VAL A 197 -0.46 -12.38 -8.70
CA VAL A 197 -0.80 -12.07 -7.31
C VAL A 197 -0.26 -13.14 -6.35
N ALA A 198 -0.32 -14.42 -6.71
CA ALA A 198 0.25 -15.50 -5.90
C ALA A 198 1.78 -15.33 -5.72
N PHE A 199 2.51 -14.96 -6.78
CA PHE A 199 3.95 -14.68 -6.69
C PHE A 199 4.25 -13.44 -5.85
N ILE A 200 3.40 -12.39 -5.93
CA ILE A 200 3.56 -11.20 -5.07
C ILE A 200 3.38 -11.60 -3.61
N HIS A 201 2.33 -12.34 -3.27
CA HIS A 201 2.11 -12.81 -1.89
C HIS A 201 3.29 -13.64 -1.39
N PHE A 202 3.79 -14.59 -2.19
CA PHE A 202 4.95 -15.38 -1.83
C PHE A 202 6.17 -14.51 -1.52
N ALA A 203 6.47 -13.55 -2.38
CA ALA A 203 7.60 -12.64 -2.16
C ALA A 203 7.44 -11.78 -0.91
N LEU A 204 6.23 -11.26 -0.66
CA LEU A 204 5.93 -10.47 0.53
C LEU A 204 6.05 -11.30 1.82
N ILE A 205 5.63 -12.57 1.81
CA ILE A 205 5.81 -13.48 2.95
C ILE A 205 7.30 -13.71 3.20
N VAL A 206 8.08 -14.01 2.18
CA VAL A 206 9.54 -14.23 2.31
C VAL A 206 10.24 -12.98 2.84
N GLU A 207 9.87 -11.77 2.37
CA GLU A 207 10.45 -10.52 2.88
C GLU A 207 10.02 -10.19 4.30
N GLY A 208 8.80 -10.52 4.68
CA GLY A 208 8.29 -10.31 6.04
C GLY A 208 8.88 -11.27 7.10
N LEU A 209 9.39 -12.44 6.65
CA LEU A 209 10.03 -13.43 7.52
C LEU A 209 11.54 -13.21 7.70
N ARG A 210 12.15 -12.29 6.97
CA ARG A 210 13.58 -11.94 7.05
C ARG A 210 13.82 -10.83 8.05
#